data_16c2485bf1ac2bd358e3fb01cfb821ec
#
_entry.id   16c2485bf1ac2bd358e3fb01cfb821ec
#
_cell.length_a   1.000
_cell.length_b   1.000
_cell.length_c   1.000
_cell.angle_alpha   90.00
_cell.angle_beta   90.00
_cell.angle_gamma   90.00
#
_symmetry.space_group_name_H-M   'P 1'
#
loop_
_entity.id
_entity.type
_entity.pdbx_description
1 polymer ?
#
loop_
_entity_poly.entity_id
_entity_poly.type
_entity_poly.pdbx_seq_one_letter_code
_entity_poly.pdbx_strand_id
1 'polypeptide(L)'
;MKQYCVASRKISFRSLWVMAAVALTAPLLMAQAAWAPASEPGVPASPAMIRPSVVHVAPGQQQQFKILQPHWLLSTTVMPGVKWSVNDVPGGNAEIGTIDSNGMYRAPETAPKPHEIHICADADGAPNRYLWATVIIGNEPPTYKMVLNWGEPKSKLVHLKGPHGITIDANGNLIIADETSGHVLRYTPEGKFIGEVGLGSGDSESERQQGGYFKEPRSAAVDAEGNIFVGDEATAERIQVFSPDGKFLRRFGLKGNRPGMILRPHGMQFDAKGRLFVDDVDNFRISVFDHSGKFLYSWGQGGLYPGDLNPPHGLALDKNDDVFVNSFYGPAQKFTADGKFLKAFAYADPPDGPIIYHTLNGDRWGDVLQVVEALKPDPKNYISIEKYNDNGDFVTNLRMSTPDRRAMWVAVANDGTVYALYSGKTENGVQVFKEQ
;
A
#
# COMPACT_ATOMS: atom_id res chain seq x y z
N MET A 1 -56.49 -34.33 -4.01
CA MET A 1 -56.84 -34.37 -5.43
C MET A 1 -56.31 -33.13 -6.11
N LYS A 2 -55.70 -33.31 -7.26
CA LYS A 2 -55.06 -32.40 -8.16
C LYS A 2 -53.64 -31.93 -7.82
N GLN A 3 -52.70 -32.71 -8.37
CA GLN A 3 -51.32 -32.36 -8.71
C GLN A 3 -51.32 -31.20 -9.72
N TYR A 4 -50.36 -30.27 -9.51
CA TYR A 4 -49.85 -29.44 -10.61
C TYR A 4 -48.35 -29.68 -10.75
N CYS A 5 -48.03 -30.31 -11.85
CA CYS A 5 -46.68 -30.51 -12.36
C CYS A 5 -46.24 -29.19 -13.00
N VAL A 6 -45.09 -28.66 -12.62
CA VAL A 6 -44.42 -27.56 -13.34
C VAL A 6 -43.13 -28.07 -13.93
N ALA A 7 -43.10 -28.07 -15.24
CA ALA A 7 -42.00 -28.53 -16.06
C ALA A 7 -40.81 -27.54 -16.04
N SER A 8 -39.62 -28.07 -15.78
CA SER A 8 -38.37 -27.39 -15.98
C SER A 8 -38.07 -27.21 -17.48
N ARG A 9 -37.95 -25.99 -17.94
CA ARG A 9 -37.39 -25.69 -19.27
C ARG A 9 -35.89 -25.38 -19.09
N LYS A 10 -35.07 -26.28 -19.59
CA LYS A 10 -33.66 -26.03 -19.89
C LYS A 10 -33.61 -25.11 -21.11
N ILE A 11 -32.93 -23.95 -20.95
CA ILE A 11 -32.58 -23.10 -22.10
C ILE A 11 -31.12 -23.39 -22.43
N SER A 12 -30.93 -23.99 -23.59
CA SER A 12 -29.62 -24.23 -24.19
C SER A 12 -29.22 -23.00 -25.00
N PHE A 13 -28.10 -22.36 -24.66
CA PHE A 13 -27.45 -21.39 -25.53
C PHE A 13 -26.45 -22.10 -26.44
N ARG A 14 -26.77 -22.24 -27.69
CA ARG A 14 -25.84 -22.49 -28.78
C ARG A 14 -25.80 -21.31 -29.73
N SER A 15 -24.60 -20.73 -29.82
CA SER A 15 -23.94 -20.14 -31.00
C SER A 15 -24.73 -19.26 -31.98
N LEU A 16 -24.18 -18.06 -32.22
CA LEU A 16 -23.91 -17.61 -33.60
C LEU A 16 -22.75 -16.58 -33.58
N TRP A 17 -21.62 -16.99 -34.13
CA TRP A 17 -20.54 -16.10 -34.58
C TRP A 17 -20.92 -15.64 -36.01
N VAL A 18 -20.95 -14.33 -36.23
CA VAL A 18 -20.82 -13.78 -37.59
C VAL A 18 -19.63 -12.84 -37.59
N MET A 19 -18.60 -13.27 -38.32
CA MET A 19 -17.49 -12.44 -38.70
C MET A 19 -17.93 -11.38 -39.70
N ALA A 20 -17.54 -10.14 -39.46
CA ALA A 20 -17.36 -9.15 -40.53
C ALA A 20 -16.00 -8.48 -40.33
N ALA A 21 -15.03 -8.94 -41.08
CA ALA A 21 -13.75 -8.29 -41.24
C ALA A 21 -13.92 -7.10 -42.18
N VAL A 22 -13.65 -5.89 -41.71
CA VAL A 22 -13.37 -4.74 -42.57
C VAL A 22 -12.00 -4.19 -42.11
N ALA A 23 -11.02 -4.48 -42.95
CA ALA A 23 -9.67 -3.87 -42.83
C ALA A 23 -9.77 -2.40 -43.26
N LEU A 24 -9.51 -1.49 -42.35
CA LEU A 24 -9.16 -0.10 -42.66
C LEU A 24 -7.88 0.23 -41.90
N THR A 25 -6.79 0.23 -42.65
CA THR A 25 -5.49 0.77 -42.26
C THR A 25 -5.58 2.28 -42.17
N ALA A 26 -5.59 2.82 -40.95
CA ALA A 26 -5.28 4.21 -40.69
C ALA A 26 -4.20 4.26 -39.61
N PRO A 27 -3.18 5.09 -39.72
CA PRO A 27 -2.14 5.21 -38.69
C PRO A 27 -2.77 5.83 -37.45
N LEU A 28 -2.76 5.09 -36.35
CA LEU A 28 -3.11 5.61 -35.03
C LEU A 28 -2.01 6.59 -34.61
N LEU A 29 -2.17 7.87 -34.94
CA LEU A 29 -1.58 8.94 -34.14
C LEU A 29 -2.30 8.87 -32.78
N MET A 30 -1.65 8.33 -31.78
CA MET A 30 -2.04 8.50 -30.37
C MET A 30 -1.92 9.99 -30.06
N ALA A 31 -2.95 10.74 -30.35
CA ALA A 31 -3.15 12.01 -29.68
C ALA A 31 -3.36 11.67 -28.20
N GLN A 32 -2.38 11.92 -27.37
CA GLN A 32 -2.60 12.09 -25.94
C GLN A 32 -3.55 13.30 -25.82
N ALA A 33 -4.83 13.02 -25.79
CA ALA A 33 -5.81 14.01 -25.43
C ALA A 33 -5.59 14.31 -23.95
N ALA A 34 -4.87 15.39 -23.70
CA ALA A 34 -4.87 16.03 -22.40
C ALA A 34 -6.32 16.41 -22.10
N TRP A 35 -6.98 15.60 -21.32
CA TRP A 35 -8.29 15.93 -20.79
C TRP A 35 -8.08 16.99 -19.71
N ALA A 36 -8.11 18.26 -20.08
CA ALA A 36 -8.20 19.36 -19.17
C ALA A 36 -9.70 19.57 -18.86
N PRO A 37 -10.19 19.31 -17.66
CA PRO A 37 -11.52 19.73 -17.30
C PRO A 37 -11.56 21.27 -17.30
N ALA A 38 -12.52 21.85 -18.00
CA ALA A 38 -12.80 23.27 -17.91
C ALA A 38 -13.03 23.65 -16.43
N SER A 39 -12.39 24.70 -15.97
CA SER A 39 -12.52 25.19 -14.61
C SER A 39 -13.95 25.70 -14.36
N GLU A 40 -14.79 24.85 -13.76
CA GLU A 40 -16.02 25.33 -13.13
C GLU A 40 -15.70 26.03 -11.81
N PRO A 41 -16.42 27.10 -11.44
CA PRO A 41 -16.21 27.76 -10.16
C PRO A 41 -16.53 26.81 -9.01
N GLY A 42 -15.53 26.43 -8.24
CA GLY A 42 -15.66 25.51 -7.10
C GLY A 42 -14.91 24.18 -7.27
N VAL A 43 -14.27 23.89 -8.41
CA VAL A 43 -13.34 22.75 -8.55
C VAL A 43 -12.06 23.09 -7.80
N PRO A 44 -11.69 22.33 -6.76
CA PRO A 44 -10.43 22.58 -6.06
C PRO A 44 -9.25 22.46 -7.03
N ALA A 45 -8.25 23.31 -6.87
CA ALA A 45 -7.03 23.27 -7.66
C ALA A 45 -6.43 21.87 -7.63
N SER A 46 -6.04 21.35 -8.80
CA SER A 46 -5.29 20.08 -8.87
C SER A 46 -4.03 20.19 -7.99
N PRO A 47 -3.62 19.10 -7.31
CA PRO A 47 -2.48 19.16 -6.42
C PRO A 47 -1.22 19.60 -7.16
N ALA A 48 -0.37 20.36 -6.49
CA ALA A 48 0.96 20.69 -7.01
C ALA A 48 1.79 19.42 -7.18
N MET A 49 2.74 19.44 -8.11
CA MET A 49 3.62 18.30 -8.38
C MET A 49 5.05 18.77 -8.50
N ILE A 50 6.00 17.98 -7.99
CA ILE A 50 7.42 18.18 -8.25
C ILE A 50 7.80 17.53 -9.60
N ARG A 51 8.68 18.17 -10.37
CA ARG A 51 9.19 17.64 -11.65
C ARG A 51 10.70 17.88 -11.77
N PRO A 52 11.45 16.86 -12.27
CA PRO A 52 11.01 15.49 -12.54
C PRO A 52 10.58 14.78 -11.26
N SER A 53 9.72 13.78 -11.35
CA SER A 53 9.24 13.00 -10.18
C SER A 53 10.13 11.78 -9.90
N VAL A 54 10.68 11.17 -10.93
CA VAL A 54 11.76 10.19 -10.87
C VAL A 54 12.84 10.60 -11.87
N VAL A 55 14.10 10.52 -11.46
CA VAL A 55 15.23 10.86 -12.35
C VAL A 55 16.50 10.12 -11.95
N HIS A 56 17.26 9.71 -12.95
CA HIS A 56 18.62 9.21 -12.77
C HIS A 56 19.62 10.36 -12.87
N VAL A 57 20.50 10.50 -11.88
CA VAL A 57 21.53 11.56 -11.83
C VAL A 57 22.88 10.91 -11.59
N ALA A 58 23.83 11.10 -12.49
CA ALA A 58 25.17 10.59 -12.27
C ALA A 58 25.88 11.31 -11.10
N PRO A 59 26.79 10.65 -10.39
CA PRO A 59 27.58 11.29 -9.34
C PRO A 59 28.19 12.62 -9.78
N GLY A 60 28.12 13.65 -8.92
CA GLY A 60 28.60 15.00 -9.17
C GLY A 60 27.77 15.84 -10.14
N GLN A 61 26.78 15.28 -10.82
CA GLN A 61 25.91 15.99 -11.76
C GLN A 61 24.81 16.78 -11.06
N GLN A 62 24.19 17.68 -11.79
CA GLN A 62 23.10 18.53 -11.29
C GLN A 62 21.77 18.21 -11.93
N GLN A 63 20.69 18.36 -11.17
CA GLN A 63 19.31 18.23 -11.64
C GLN A 63 18.46 19.35 -11.10
N GLN A 64 17.76 20.05 -11.98
CA GLN A 64 16.79 21.08 -11.60
C GLN A 64 15.44 20.43 -11.27
N PHE A 65 14.93 20.71 -10.08
CA PHE A 65 13.55 20.40 -9.68
C PHE A 65 12.69 21.65 -9.72
N LYS A 66 11.43 21.48 -10.10
CA LYS A 66 10.43 22.56 -10.16
C LYS A 66 9.12 22.07 -9.61
N ILE A 67 8.36 22.96 -8.99
CA ILE A 67 6.99 22.69 -8.59
C ILE A 67 6.06 23.20 -9.69
N LEU A 68 5.21 22.31 -10.20
CA LEU A 68 4.18 22.63 -11.19
C LEU A 68 2.82 22.64 -10.50
N GLN A 69 2.06 23.72 -10.70
CA GLN A 69 0.66 23.78 -10.35
C GLN A 69 -0.19 23.58 -11.61
N PRO A 70 -1.14 22.64 -11.66
CA PRO A 70 -1.87 22.30 -12.90
C PRO A 70 -2.66 23.45 -13.55
N HIS A 71 -3.01 24.49 -12.82
CA HIS A 71 -3.66 25.67 -13.41
C HIS A 71 -2.73 26.61 -14.21
N TRP A 72 -1.41 26.33 -14.20
CA TRP A 72 -0.40 27.19 -14.80
C TRP A 72 0.43 26.42 -15.83
N LEU A 73 -0.23 25.71 -16.74
CA LEU A 73 0.39 24.93 -17.82
C LEU A 73 1.43 25.71 -18.67
N LEU A 74 1.56 27.02 -18.44
CA LEU A 74 2.53 27.88 -19.14
C LEU A 74 3.47 28.64 -18.18
N SER A 75 3.36 28.47 -16.87
CA SER A 75 4.21 29.18 -15.91
C SER A 75 5.22 28.23 -15.27
N THR A 76 6.50 28.42 -15.60
CA THR A 76 7.64 27.80 -14.92
C THR A 76 8.01 28.53 -13.64
N THR A 77 7.05 29.20 -12.98
CA THR A 77 7.32 30.00 -11.79
C THR A 77 7.66 29.09 -10.64
N VAL A 78 8.88 29.22 -10.13
CA VAL A 78 9.28 28.62 -8.86
C VAL A 78 8.37 29.23 -7.78
N MET A 79 7.67 28.40 -7.01
CA MET A 79 6.86 28.90 -5.89
C MET A 79 7.79 29.60 -4.88
N PRO A 80 7.54 30.84 -4.49
CA PRO A 80 8.35 31.50 -3.48
C PRO A 80 8.13 30.82 -2.11
N GLY A 81 9.17 30.73 -1.32
CA GLY A 81 9.08 30.21 0.05
C GLY A 81 9.16 28.70 0.19
N VAL A 82 9.47 27.97 -0.88
CA VAL A 82 9.69 26.52 -0.82
C VAL A 82 10.93 26.18 0.00
N LYS A 83 10.78 25.29 0.97
CA LYS A 83 11.89 24.73 1.72
C LYS A 83 12.26 23.39 1.14
N TRP A 84 13.45 23.30 0.61
CA TRP A 84 13.96 22.08 0.02
C TRP A 84 14.79 21.27 1.01
N SER A 85 14.64 19.95 0.98
CA SER A 85 15.47 19.01 1.73
C SER A 85 15.83 17.79 0.89
N VAL A 86 16.88 17.09 1.29
CA VAL A 86 17.33 15.83 0.71
C VAL A 86 17.28 14.79 1.83
N ASN A 87 16.50 13.74 1.67
CA ASN A 87 16.26 12.74 2.72
C ASN A 87 15.92 13.38 4.08
N ASP A 88 15.03 14.38 4.11
CA ASP A 88 14.65 15.21 5.27
C ASP A 88 15.78 16.10 5.84
N VAL A 89 16.96 16.12 5.28
CA VAL A 89 18.03 17.03 5.67
C VAL A 89 17.87 18.36 4.93
N PRO A 90 17.58 19.49 5.61
CA PRO A 90 17.43 20.79 4.95
C PRO A 90 18.66 21.17 4.12
N GLY A 91 18.46 21.40 2.83
CA GLY A 91 19.56 21.67 1.87
C GLY A 91 20.46 20.48 1.56
N GLY A 92 20.30 19.33 2.22
CA GLY A 92 21.14 18.15 2.03
C GLY A 92 22.54 18.25 2.67
N ASN A 93 23.44 17.34 2.27
CA ASN A 93 24.84 17.29 2.71
C ASN A 93 25.73 16.62 1.65
N ALA A 94 27.03 16.43 1.97
CA ALA A 94 28.00 15.85 1.05
C ALA A 94 27.76 14.36 0.72
N GLU A 95 27.08 13.62 1.61
CA GLU A 95 26.85 12.18 1.46
C GLU A 95 25.65 11.87 0.57
N ILE A 96 24.59 12.68 0.68
CA ILE A 96 23.31 12.48 -0.04
C ILE A 96 23.09 13.52 -1.15
N GLY A 97 24.04 14.43 -1.35
CA GLY A 97 23.91 15.56 -2.27
C GLY A 97 23.29 16.78 -1.60
N THR A 98 23.29 17.89 -2.32
CA THR A 98 22.82 19.20 -1.82
C THR A 98 21.76 19.77 -2.76
N ILE A 99 20.81 20.54 -2.21
CA ILE A 99 19.81 21.27 -2.99
C ILE A 99 19.75 22.73 -2.53
N ASP A 100 19.71 23.64 -3.49
CA ASP A 100 19.62 25.07 -3.20
C ASP A 100 18.15 25.56 -3.07
N SER A 101 17.96 26.82 -2.72
CA SER A 101 16.65 27.45 -2.58
C SER A 101 15.86 27.52 -3.89
N ASN A 102 16.50 27.36 -5.05
CA ASN A 102 15.87 27.35 -6.36
C ASN A 102 15.50 25.94 -6.82
N GLY A 103 15.76 24.90 -5.99
CA GLY A 103 15.53 23.50 -6.34
C GLY A 103 16.58 22.89 -7.26
N MET A 104 17.78 23.47 -7.33
CA MET A 104 18.90 22.87 -8.02
C MET A 104 19.59 21.86 -7.10
N TYR A 105 19.41 20.59 -7.40
CA TYR A 105 20.07 19.48 -6.70
C TYR A 105 21.42 19.19 -7.35
N ARG A 106 22.44 18.94 -6.55
CA ARG A 106 23.74 18.43 -6.94
C ARG A 106 23.95 17.08 -6.27
N ALA A 107 24.13 16.05 -7.07
CA ALA A 107 24.43 14.71 -6.59
C ALA A 107 25.80 14.64 -5.88
N PRO A 108 25.98 13.75 -4.91
CA PRO A 108 27.28 13.54 -4.28
C PRO A 108 28.29 13.00 -5.30
N GLU A 109 29.58 13.21 -5.05
CA GLU A 109 30.66 12.74 -5.93
C GLU A 109 30.79 11.21 -5.96
N THR A 110 30.29 10.53 -4.93
CA THR A 110 30.23 9.07 -4.84
C THR A 110 28.78 8.68 -4.55
N ALA A 111 28.26 7.69 -5.29
CA ALA A 111 26.92 7.20 -5.05
C ALA A 111 26.76 6.69 -3.60
N PRO A 112 25.78 7.17 -2.87
CA PRO A 112 25.50 6.70 -1.50
C PRO A 112 24.95 5.28 -1.53
N LYS A 113 24.83 4.70 -0.36
CA LYS A 113 24.05 3.46 -0.16
C LYS A 113 23.01 3.70 0.93
N PRO A 114 21.72 3.63 0.59
CA PRO A 114 21.10 3.30 -0.71
C PRO A 114 21.39 4.33 -1.80
N HIS A 115 21.30 3.93 -3.06
CA HIS A 115 21.46 4.82 -4.23
C HIS A 115 20.24 5.73 -4.44
N GLU A 116 19.13 5.42 -3.81
CA GLU A 116 17.90 6.17 -3.88
C GLU A 116 17.91 7.34 -2.90
N ILE A 117 17.65 8.53 -3.41
CA ILE A 117 17.59 9.78 -2.67
C ILE A 117 16.22 10.42 -2.90
N HIS A 118 15.66 11.01 -1.87
CA HIS A 118 14.38 11.69 -1.94
C HIS A 118 14.55 13.20 -1.82
N ILE A 119 14.09 13.93 -2.80
CA ILE A 119 14.00 15.40 -2.76
C ILE A 119 12.62 15.76 -2.24
N CYS A 120 12.55 16.51 -1.16
CA CYS A 120 11.31 17.04 -0.62
C CYS A 120 11.24 18.55 -0.80
N ALA A 121 10.12 19.02 -1.28
CA ALA A 121 9.72 20.42 -1.30
C ALA A 121 8.60 20.63 -0.28
N ASP A 122 8.87 21.35 0.83
CA ASP A 122 7.84 21.85 1.74
C ASP A 122 7.34 23.19 1.18
N ALA A 123 6.21 23.13 0.49
CA ALA A 123 5.58 24.26 -0.19
C ALA A 123 4.43 24.79 0.67
N ASP A 124 4.74 25.67 1.61
CA ASP A 124 3.76 26.26 2.51
C ASP A 124 2.67 27.01 1.71
N GLY A 125 1.39 26.69 1.97
CA GLY A 125 0.24 27.24 1.22
C GLY A 125 -0.16 26.46 -0.04
N ALA A 126 0.55 25.38 -0.41
CA ALA A 126 0.08 24.46 -1.45
C ALA A 126 -1.03 23.52 -0.90
N PRO A 127 -1.96 23.06 -1.74
CA PRO A 127 -3.00 22.10 -1.32
C PRO A 127 -2.43 20.80 -0.73
N ASN A 128 -1.32 20.34 -1.27
CA ASN A 128 -0.49 19.25 -0.76
C ASN A 128 0.87 19.86 -0.39
N ARG A 129 1.11 20.03 0.89
CA ARG A 129 2.26 20.78 1.42
C ARG A 129 3.60 20.13 1.07
N TYR A 130 3.68 18.81 1.19
CA TYR A 130 4.91 18.06 0.94
C TYR A 130 4.87 17.41 -0.43
N LEU A 131 5.91 17.64 -1.22
CA LEU A 131 6.06 17.12 -2.57
C LEU A 131 7.38 16.37 -2.66
N TRP A 132 7.34 15.17 -3.19
CA TRP A 132 8.50 14.30 -3.27
C TRP A 132 8.91 14.01 -4.70
N ALA A 133 10.21 13.86 -4.90
CA ALA A 133 10.79 13.29 -6.10
C ALA A 133 11.86 12.28 -5.73
N THR A 134 11.91 11.19 -6.48
CA THR A 134 12.90 10.13 -6.32
C THR A 134 14.09 10.40 -7.26
N VAL A 135 15.28 10.44 -6.70
CA VAL A 135 16.55 10.58 -7.43
C VAL A 135 17.34 9.29 -7.27
N ILE A 136 17.67 8.67 -8.37
CA ILE A 136 18.52 7.48 -8.42
C ILE A 136 19.91 7.92 -8.81
N ILE A 137 20.90 7.75 -7.92
CA ILE A 137 22.28 8.14 -8.19
C ILE A 137 22.97 7.06 -9.00
N GLY A 138 23.11 7.31 -10.29
CA GLY A 138 23.69 6.37 -11.26
C GLY A 138 22.77 6.11 -12.45
N ASN A 139 23.14 5.17 -13.29
CA ASN A 139 22.40 4.84 -14.52
C ASN A 139 21.46 3.63 -14.35
N GLU A 140 21.63 2.86 -13.29
CA GLU A 140 20.83 1.65 -13.04
C GLU A 140 19.72 1.98 -12.03
N PRO A 141 18.52 1.39 -12.19
CA PRO A 141 17.46 1.52 -11.22
C PRO A 141 17.91 0.92 -9.88
N PRO A 142 17.34 1.36 -8.73
CA PRO A 142 17.64 0.78 -7.45
C PRO A 142 17.33 -0.72 -7.49
N THR A 143 18.29 -1.51 -7.07
CA THR A 143 18.14 -2.96 -6.99
C THR A 143 18.02 -3.40 -5.55
N TYR A 144 17.06 -4.26 -5.29
CA TYR A 144 16.87 -4.84 -3.96
C TYR A 144 17.42 -6.25 -3.94
N LYS A 145 18.23 -6.54 -2.92
CA LYS A 145 18.73 -7.87 -2.67
C LYS A 145 18.09 -8.48 -1.45
N MET A 146 17.64 -9.72 -1.58
CA MET A 146 17.26 -10.51 -0.43
C MET A 146 18.51 -10.79 0.42
N VAL A 147 18.53 -10.21 1.63
CA VAL A 147 19.65 -10.35 2.57
C VAL A 147 19.39 -11.41 3.62
N LEU A 148 18.14 -11.74 3.86
CA LEU A 148 17.72 -12.76 4.81
C LEU A 148 16.41 -13.40 4.35
N ASN A 149 16.29 -14.68 4.58
CA ASN A 149 15.04 -15.42 4.47
C ASN A 149 14.92 -16.33 5.70
N TRP A 150 13.88 -16.13 6.46
CA TRP A 150 13.58 -17.02 7.58
C TRP A 150 12.13 -17.47 7.51
N GLY A 151 11.87 -18.68 7.96
CA GLY A 151 10.54 -19.28 7.94
C GLY A 151 10.47 -20.54 8.77
N GLU A 152 9.24 -20.96 9.00
CA GLU A 152 8.93 -22.19 9.70
C GLU A 152 8.45 -23.24 8.69
N PRO A 153 9.17 -24.39 8.53
CA PRO A 153 8.71 -25.48 7.71
C PRO A 153 7.34 -25.98 8.17
N LYS A 154 6.40 -26.18 7.24
CA LYS A 154 5.03 -26.63 7.58
C LYS A 154 4.98 -27.93 8.37
N SER A 155 5.95 -28.81 8.19
CA SER A 155 6.10 -30.04 8.97
C SER A 155 6.51 -29.82 10.44
N LYS A 156 6.97 -28.61 10.78
CA LYS A 156 7.45 -28.24 12.11
C LYS A 156 6.83 -26.90 12.58
N LEU A 157 5.67 -26.54 12.03
CA LEU A 157 5.01 -25.29 12.38
C LEU A 157 4.70 -25.25 13.89
N VAL A 158 5.38 -24.37 14.59
CA VAL A 158 5.13 -24.06 15.99
C VAL A 158 4.23 -22.82 16.10
N HIS A 159 4.51 -21.80 15.30
CA HIS A 159 3.85 -20.50 15.37
C HIS A 159 3.15 -20.13 14.05
N LEU A 160 3.89 -19.96 12.94
CA LEU A 160 3.32 -19.51 11.66
C LEU A 160 2.60 -20.65 10.91
N LYS A 161 1.26 -20.63 10.92
CA LYS A 161 0.42 -21.63 10.22
C LYS A 161 -0.20 -21.12 8.94
N GLY A 162 -0.56 -19.83 8.90
CA GLY A 162 -1.13 -19.14 7.75
C GLY A 162 -1.07 -17.63 7.98
N PRO A 163 0.14 -17.05 7.96
CA PRO A 163 0.32 -15.63 8.19
C PRO A 163 -0.32 -14.82 7.06
N HIS A 164 -0.92 -13.69 7.41
CA HIS A 164 -1.62 -12.82 6.48
C HIS A 164 -1.08 -11.39 6.50
N GLY A 165 -1.02 -10.73 7.65
CA GLY A 165 -0.58 -9.35 7.80
C GLY A 165 0.71 -9.21 8.59
N ILE A 166 1.53 -8.20 8.25
CA ILE A 166 2.76 -7.84 8.95
C ILE A 166 2.82 -6.34 9.15
N THR A 167 3.27 -5.92 10.34
CA THR A 167 3.64 -4.52 10.62
C THR A 167 4.88 -4.48 11.51
N ILE A 168 5.41 -3.29 11.74
CA ILE A 168 6.64 -3.06 12.52
C ILE A 168 6.28 -2.25 13.75
N ASP A 169 6.72 -2.69 14.94
CA ASP A 169 6.54 -1.94 16.18
C ASP A 169 7.61 -0.83 16.34
N ALA A 170 7.43 0.02 17.36
CA ALA A 170 8.34 1.13 17.63
C ALA A 170 9.80 0.68 17.96
N ASN A 171 9.99 -0.59 18.29
CA ASN A 171 11.31 -1.18 18.58
C ASN A 171 11.93 -1.88 17.35
N GLY A 172 11.24 -1.83 16.20
CA GLY A 172 11.65 -2.50 14.96
C GLY A 172 11.30 -3.99 14.91
N ASN A 173 10.54 -4.53 15.87
CA ASN A 173 10.11 -5.92 15.82
C ASN A 173 8.92 -6.07 14.85
N LEU A 174 8.82 -7.25 14.27
CA LEU A 174 7.74 -7.61 13.36
C LEU A 174 6.55 -8.15 14.14
N ILE A 175 5.38 -7.60 13.90
CA ILE A 175 4.10 -8.11 14.39
C ILE A 175 3.40 -8.78 13.22
N ILE A 176 3.14 -10.07 13.33
CA ILE A 176 2.54 -10.90 12.28
C ILE A 176 1.19 -11.42 12.74
N ALA A 177 0.14 -11.06 12.01
CA ALA A 177 -1.19 -11.63 12.18
C ALA A 177 -1.27 -12.96 11.44
N ASP A 178 -1.45 -14.05 12.15
CA ASP A 178 -1.59 -15.39 11.59
C ASP A 178 -3.05 -15.83 11.62
N GLU A 179 -3.71 -15.64 10.50
CA GLU A 179 -5.13 -15.92 10.30
C GLU A 179 -5.49 -17.37 10.64
N THR A 180 -4.68 -18.32 10.16
CA THR A 180 -5.01 -19.74 10.30
C THR A 180 -4.83 -20.26 11.72
N SER A 181 -3.87 -19.74 12.46
CA SER A 181 -3.68 -20.13 13.87
C SER A 181 -4.55 -19.34 14.84
N GLY A 182 -5.05 -18.18 14.43
CA GLY A 182 -5.76 -17.26 15.33
C GLY A 182 -4.82 -16.57 16.33
N HIS A 183 -3.56 -16.36 15.97
CA HIS A 183 -2.55 -15.73 16.80
C HIS A 183 -2.00 -14.46 16.18
N VAL A 184 -1.54 -13.55 17.01
CA VAL A 184 -0.74 -12.39 16.60
C VAL A 184 0.63 -12.50 17.26
N LEU A 185 1.65 -12.67 16.43
CA LEU A 185 2.97 -13.13 16.85
C LEU A 185 4.01 -12.03 16.68
N ARG A 186 4.99 -12.01 17.60
CA ARG A 186 6.12 -11.07 17.55
C ARG A 186 7.42 -11.78 17.23
N TYR A 187 8.17 -11.19 16.32
CA TYR A 187 9.50 -11.65 15.92
C TYR A 187 10.47 -10.49 15.88
N THR A 188 11.75 -10.79 16.14
CA THR A 188 12.81 -9.84 15.75
C THR A 188 12.91 -9.77 14.22
N PRO A 189 13.56 -8.75 13.65
CA PRO A 189 13.83 -8.68 12.21
C PRO A 189 14.53 -9.91 11.65
N GLU A 190 15.34 -10.60 12.49
CA GLU A 190 16.08 -11.81 12.13
C GLU A 190 15.25 -13.09 12.26
N GLY A 191 13.97 -13.00 12.62
CA GLY A 191 13.05 -14.14 12.71
C GLY A 191 13.06 -14.89 14.04
N LYS A 192 13.64 -14.33 15.11
CA LYS A 192 13.54 -14.92 16.44
C LYS A 192 12.16 -14.59 17.02
N PHE A 193 11.39 -15.61 17.37
CA PHE A 193 10.14 -15.46 18.12
C PHE A 193 10.39 -14.84 19.50
N ILE A 194 9.64 -13.80 19.86
CA ILE A 194 9.80 -13.07 21.12
C ILE A 194 8.50 -12.97 21.94
N GLY A 195 7.38 -13.43 21.41
CA GLY A 195 6.13 -13.45 22.17
C GLY A 195 4.88 -13.30 21.31
N GLU A 196 3.74 -13.15 21.96
CA GLU A 196 2.43 -12.98 21.35
C GLU A 196 1.77 -11.68 21.80
N VAL A 197 0.81 -11.21 21.01
CA VAL A 197 -0.12 -10.13 21.35
C VAL A 197 -1.46 -10.78 21.67
N GLY A 198 -2.05 -10.43 22.81
CA GLY A 198 -3.32 -11.01 23.26
C GLY A 198 -3.16 -12.43 23.83
N LEU A 199 -4.22 -13.20 23.72
CA LEU A 199 -4.37 -14.53 24.32
C LEU A 199 -4.41 -15.67 23.28
N GLY A 200 -4.14 -15.32 22.00
CA GLY A 200 -4.22 -16.25 20.89
C GLY A 200 -5.64 -16.67 20.52
N SER A 201 -5.79 -17.84 19.91
CA SER A 201 -7.09 -18.38 19.51
C SER A 201 -7.87 -18.88 20.71
N GLY A 202 -9.09 -18.40 20.88
CA GLY A 202 -9.99 -18.96 21.88
C GLY A 202 -10.55 -20.31 21.45
N ASP A 203 -10.68 -21.26 22.40
CA ASP A 203 -11.23 -22.60 22.14
C ASP A 203 -12.75 -22.56 21.89
N SER A 204 -13.45 -21.60 22.49
CA SER A 204 -14.88 -21.43 22.38
C SER A 204 -15.29 -20.11 21.76
N GLU A 205 -16.52 -20.06 21.21
CA GLU A 205 -17.10 -18.80 20.71
C GLU A 205 -17.23 -17.75 21.85
N SER A 206 -17.49 -18.20 23.07
CA SER A 206 -17.56 -17.34 24.24
C SER A 206 -16.23 -16.65 24.55
N GLU A 207 -15.10 -17.37 24.42
CA GLU A 207 -13.77 -16.80 24.61
C GLU A 207 -13.45 -15.79 23.50
N ARG A 208 -13.75 -16.13 22.25
CA ARG A 208 -13.53 -15.22 21.10
C ARG A 208 -14.37 -13.94 21.18
N GLN A 209 -15.48 -13.96 21.90
CA GLN A 209 -16.26 -12.75 22.17
C GLN A 209 -15.72 -11.93 23.34
N GLN A 210 -14.82 -12.47 24.14
CA GLN A 210 -14.08 -11.70 25.13
C GLN A 210 -12.93 -10.94 24.45
N GLY A 211 -12.43 -9.89 25.08
CA GLY A 211 -11.25 -9.19 24.59
C GLY A 211 -9.98 -10.03 24.74
N GLY A 212 -9.09 -9.93 23.79
CA GLY A 212 -7.78 -10.58 23.82
C GLY A 212 -7.68 -11.87 23.01
N TYR A 213 -8.79 -12.53 22.68
CA TYR A 213 -8.81 -13.71 21.81
C TYR A 213 -9.12 -13.32 20.38
N PHE A 214 -8.57 -14.08 19.42
CA PHE A 214 -8.79 -13.89 18.00
C PHE A 214 -9.43 -15.12 17.36
N LYS A 215 -9.96 -14.93 16.15
CA LYS A 215 -10.39 -16.02 15.29
C LYS A 215 -9.63 -16.01 13.96
N GLU A 216 -9.69 -14.91 13.24
CA GLU A 216 -9.02 -14.71 11.95
C GLU A 216 -8.35 -13.33 11.94
N PRO A 217 -7.27 -13.12 12.73
CA PRO A 217 -6.54 -11.86 12.71
C PRO A 217 -5.82 -11.71 11.36
N ARG A 218 -6.08 -10.62 10.65
CA ARG A 218 -5.53 -10.41 9.30
C ARG A 218 -4.56 -9.27 9.20
N SER A 219 -4.72 -8.24 10.00
CA SER A 219 -3.89 -7.06 9.92
C SER A 219 -3.59 -6.49 11.29
N ALA A 220 -2.51 -5.73 11.37
CA ALA A 220 -2.17 -4.96 12.55
C ALA A 220 -1.64 -3.58 12.15
N ALA A 221 -1.87 -2.60 13.02
CA ALA A 221 -1.27 -1.27 12.95
C ALA A 221 -0.75 -0.88 14.34
N VAL A 222 0.25 0.00 14.37
CA VAL A 222 0.83 0.50 15.64
C VAL A 222 0.68 2.01 15.67
N ASP A 223 0.16 2.54 16.79
CA ASP A 223 0.05 3.98 17.00
C ASP A 223 1.35 4.60 17.51
N ALA A 224 1.36 5.91 17.69
CA ALA A 224 2.55 6.65 18.15
C ALA A 224 2.97 6.29 19.59
N GLU A 225 2.05 5.80 20.41
CA GLU A 225 2.28 5.33 21.77
C GLU A 225 2.75 3.87 21.82
N GLY A 226 2.81 3.19 20.66
CA GLY A 226 3.20 1.79 20.51
C GLY A 226 2.05 0.81 20.79
N ASN A 227 0.79 1.28 20.93
CA ASN A 227 -0.34 0.38 21.07
C ASN A 227 -0.61 -0.33 19.73
N ILE A 228 -1.01 -1.59 19.84
CA ILE A 228 -1.20 -2.47 18.69
C ILE A 228 -2.70 -2.63 18.43
N PHE A 229 -3.10 -2.27 17.24
CA PHE A 229 -4.47 -2.42 16.75
C PHE A 229 -4.52 -3.62 15.82
N VAL A 230 -5.40 -4.57 16.09
CA VAL A 230 -5.52 -5.82 15.33
C VAL A 230 -6.92 -5.91 14.73
N GLY A 231 -6.98 -6.07 13.41
CA GLY A 231 -8.20 -6.38 12.67
C GLY A 231 -8.46 -7.89 12.67
N ASP A 232 -9.63 -8.29 13.15
CA ASP A 232 -10.08 -9.68 13.23
C ASP A 232 -11.35 -9.86 12.37
N GLU A 233 -11.23 -10.56 11.25
CA GLU A 233 -12.26 -10.57 10.21
C GLU A 233 -13.43 -11.51 10.47
N ALA A 234 -13.25 -12.69 11.03
CA ALA A 234 -14.27 -13.73 11.04
C ALA A 234 -15.53 -13.36 11.86
N THR A 235 -15.99 -14.20 12.78
CA THR A 235 -17.23 -13.92 13.55
C THR A 235 -17.10 -12.70 14.46
N ALA A 236 -15.90 -12.35 14.84
CA ALA A 236 -15.63 -11.20 15.70
C ALA A 236 -15.70 -9.87 14.96
N GLU A 237 -15.27 -9.83 13.71
CA GLU A 237 -15.27 -8.67 12.79
C GLU A 237 -15.13 -7.33 13.51
N ARG A 238 -14.06 -7.17 14.26
CA ARG A 238 -13.80 -6.02 15.12
C ARG A 238 -12.32 -5.63 15.10
N ILE A 239 -12.05 -4.47 15.61
CA ILE A 239 -10.68 -4.04 15.89
C ILE A 239 -10.45 -4.16 17.39
N GLN A 240 -9.40 -4.87 17.79
CA GLN A 240 -8.92 -4.98 19.15
C GLN A 240 -7.65 -4.18 19.36
N VAL A 241 -7.51 -3.55 20.51
CA VAL A 241 -6.36 -2.70 20.87
C VAL A 241 -5.64 -3.31 22.07
N PHE A 242 -4.34 -3.36 21.95
CA PHE A 242 -3.42 -3.90 22.94
C PHE A 242 -2.35 -2.87 23.29
N SER A 243 -1.86 -2.94 24.52
CA SER A 243 -0.70 -2.17 24.94
C SER A 243 0.59 -2.66 24.22
N PRO A 244 1.71 -1.88 24.28
CA PRO A 244 2.97 -2.29 23.69
C PRO A 244 3.48 -3.65 24.17
N ASP A 245 3.15 -4.08 25.39
CA ASP A 245 3.48 -5.39 25.95
C ASP A 245 2.46 -6.50 25.59
N GLY A 246 1.45 -6.19 24.76
CA GLY A 246 0.49 -7.16 24.22
C GLY A 246 -0.73 -7.43 25.08
N LYS A 247 -0.98 -6.65 26.13
CA LYS A 247 -2.18 -6.81 26.98
C LYS A 247 -3.38 -6.14 26.34
N PHE A 248 -4.53 -6.81 26.38
CA PHE A 248 -5.78 -6.27 25.88
C PHE A 248 -6.19 -4.99 26.63
N LEU A 249 -6.56 -3.95 25.87
CA LEU A 249 -7.03 -2.68 26.39
C LEU A 249 -8.52 -2.46 26.11
N ARG A 250 -8.93 -2.57 24.85
CA ARG A 250 -10.30 -2.31 24.40
C ARG A 250 -10.56 -2.87 23.02
N ARG A 251 -11.79 -2.78 22.56
CA ARG A 251 -12.21 -3.12 21.19
C ARG A 251 -13.28 -2.15 20.69
N PHE A 252 -13.40 -2.03 19.36
CA PHE A 252 -14.42 -1.23 18.68
C PHE A 252 -14.71 -1.77 17.28
N GLY A 253 -15.61 -1.11 16.54
CA GLY A 253 -15.95 -1.52 15.17
C GLY A 253 -16.81 -2.78 15.17
N LEU A 254 -18.03 -2.67 15.67
CA LEU A 254 -19.00 -3.79 15.64
C LEU A 254 -19.32 -4.18 14.19
N LYS A 255 -19.64 -5.46 13.99
CA LYS A 255 -20.05 -5.99 12.68
C LYS A 255 -21.26 -5.25 12.13
N GLY A 256 -21.17 -4.76 10.89
CA GLY A 256 -22.28 -4.15 10.19
C GLY A 256 -21.87 -3.09 9.16
N ASN A 257 -22.86 -2.44 8.57
CA ASN A 257 -22.69 -1.45 7.50
C ASN A 257 -23.04 -0.01 7.92
N ARG A 258 -23.53 0.20 9.15
CA ARG A 258 -23.82 1.56 9.63
C ARG A 258 -22.53 2.33 9.92
N PRO A 259 -22.58 3.65 10.04
CA PRO A 259 -21.44 4.45 10.48
C PRO A 259 -20.81 3.91 11.77
N GLY A 260 -19.50 3.72 11.78
CA GLY A 260 -18.74 3.15 12.90
C GLY A 260 -18.79 1.63 13.04
N MET A 261 -19.60 0.94 12.23
CA MET A 261 -19.57 -0.52 12.08
C MET A 261 -18.61 -0.91 10.97
N ILE A 262 -18.07 -2.12 11.03
CA ILE A 262 -17.10 -2.68 10.06
C ILE A 262 -17.57 -4.09 9.69
N LEU A 263 -17.47 -4.46 8.43
CA LEU A 263 -17.71 -5.85 7.99
C LEU A 263 -16.42 -6.65 7.98
N ARG A 264 -15.39 -6.20 7.25
CA ARG A 264 -14.12 -6.90 7.12
C ARG A 264 -12.96 -5.90 7.21
N PRO A 265 -12.38 -5.69 8.42
CA PRO A 265 -11.19 -4.86 8.56
C PRO A 265 -9.99 -5.59 7.97
N HIS A 266 -9.37 -5.03 6.93
CA HIS A 266 -8.23 -5.66 6.26
C HIS A 266 -6.97 -4.81 6.38
N GLY A 267 -6.77 -3.78 5.55
CA GLY A 267 -5.68 -2.83 5.70
C GLY A 267 -5.96 -1.82 6.82
N MET A 268 -4.95 -1.51 7.61
CA MET A 268 -5.05 -0.49 8.65
C MET A 268 -3.75 0.32 8.76
N GLN A 269 -3.88 1.64 8.87
CA GLN A 269 -2.74 2.52 9.11
C GLN A 269 -3.15 3.80 9.84
N PHE A 270 -2.25 4.33 10.66
CA PHE A 270 -2.40 5.63 11.31
C PHE A 270 -1.82 6.75 10.44
N ASP A 271 -2.50 7.90 10.42
CA ASP A 271 -1.93 9.13 9.91
C ASP A 271 -1.13 9.88 11.00
N ALA A 272 -0.47 10.97 10.60
CA ALA A 272 0.32 11.80 11.51
C ALA A 272 -0.52 12.49 12.60
N LYS A 273 -1.86 12.53 12.46
CA LYS A 273 -2.79 13.11 13.43
C LYS A 273 -3.35 12.07 14.40
N GLY A 274 -2.90 10.81 14.30
CA GLY A 274 -3.38 9.69 15.13
C GLY A 274 -4.77 9.19 14.74
N ARG A 275 -5.24 9.44 13.51
CA ARG A 275 -6.47 8.85 12.97
C ARG A 275 -6.15 7.49 12.36
N LEU A 276 -6.96 6.48 12.68
CA LEU A 276 -6.85 5.14 12.10
C LEU A 276 -7.74 5.04 10.85
N PHE A 277 -7.12 4.79 9.71
CA PHE A 277 -7.78 4.46 8.46
C PHE A 277 -7.88 2.94 8.36
N VAL A 278 -9.04 2.44 7.96
CA VAL A 278 -9.36 1.01 7.91
C VAL A 278 -10.02 0.69 6.58
N ASP A 279 -9.48 -0.29 5.85
CA ASP A 279 -10.17 -0.92 4.75
C ASP A 279 -11.38 -1.70 5.29
N ASP A 280 -12.56 -1.21 5.01
CA ASP A 280 -13.82 -1.88 5.33
C ASP A 280 -14.33 -2.60 4.08
N VAL A 281 -13.69 -3.75 3.80
CA VAL A 281 -13.67 -4.44 2.50
C VAL A 281 -15.05 -4.69 1.94
N ASP A 282 -15.94 -5.36 2.70
CA ASP A 282 -17.27 -5.75 2.23
C ASP A 282 -18.28 -4.58 2.26
N ASN A 283 -17.90 -3.46 2.85
CA ASN A 283 -18.64 -2.20 2.74
C ASN A 283 -18.11 -1.30 1.61
N PHE A 284 -17.05 -1.70 0.91
CA PHE A 284 -16.45 -0.95 -0.21
C PHE A 284 -16.09 0.49 0.16
N ARG A 285 -15.51 0.69 1.34
CA ARG A 285 -15.18 2.02 1.86
C ARG A 285 -13.93 2.00 2.73
N ILE A 286 -13.38 3.17 2.96
CA ILE A 286 -12.42 3.43 4.02
C ILE A 286 -13.16 4.05 5.19
N SER A 287 -13.05 3.42 6.36
CA SER A 287 -13.62 3.91 7.61
C SER A 287 -12.54 4.52 8.48
N VAL A 288 -12.79 5.72 9.02
CA VAL A 288 -11.79 6.48 9.77
C VAL A 288 -12.25 6.65 11.22
N PHE A 289 -11.34 6.34 12.14
CA PHE A 289 -11.56 6.41 13.58
C PHE A 289 -10.49 7.27 14.23
N ASP A 290 -10.79 7.84 15.39
CA ASP A 290 -9.74 8.40 16.24
C ASP A 290 -9.02 7.28 17.03
N HIS A 291 -7.94 7.63 17.72
CA HIS A 291 -7.14 6.68 18.51
C HIS A 291 -7.94 5.99 19.62
N SER A 292 -9.05 6.56 20.07
CA SER A 292 -9.94 5.93 21.08
C SER A 292 -10.85 4.84 20.48
N GLY A 293 -10.97 4.79 19.15
CA GLY A 293 -11.91 3.94 18.41
C GLY A 293 -13.25 4.60 18.13
N LYS A 294 -13.39 5.91 18.36
CA LYS A 294 -14.59 6.67 17.99
C LYS A 294 -14.58 6.89 16.48
N PHE A 295 -15.68 6.53 15.82
CA PHE A 295 -15.89 6.77 14.41
C PHE A 295 -15.90 8.28 14.11
N LEU A 296 -15.15 8.66 13.08
CA LEU A 296 -15.09 10.05 12.60
C LEU A 296 -15.90 10.21 11.31
N TYR A 297 -15.56 9.47 10.28
CA TYR A 297 -16.22 9.48 8.96
C TYR A 297 -15.83 8.24 8.16
N SER A 298 -16.46 8.06 7.01
CA SER A 298 -16.07 7.08 6.01
C SER A 298 -16.30 7.63 4.60
N TRP A 299 -15.56 7.09 3.63
CA TRP A 299 -15.69 7.44 2.22
C TRP A 299 -15.41 6.24 1.33
N GLY A 300 -15.77 6.34 0.06
CA GLY A 300 -15.65 5.28 -0.93
C GLY A 300 -16.99 4.67 -1.27
N GLN A 301 -17.05 4.04 -2.43
CA GLN A 301 -18.19 3.30 -2.95
C GLN A 301 -17.69 2.17 -3.83
N GLY A 302 -18.47 1.08 -3.91
CA GLY A 302 -18.17 -0.03 -4.81
C GLY A 302 -18.37 0.35 -6.28
N GLY A 303 -17.42 -0.03 -7.14
CA GLY A 303 -17.51 0.23 -8.56
C GLY A 303 -16.22 -0.09 -9.30
N LEU A 304 -16.21 0.22 -10.62
CA LEU A 304 -15.10 -0.08 -11.54
C LEU A 304 -14.44 1.15 -12.15
N TYR A 305 -14.94 2.34 -11.82
CA TYR A 305 -14.38 3.58 -12.34
C TYR A 305 -13.26 4.12 -11.47
N PRO A 306 -12.37 4.96 -12.00
CA PRO A 306 -11.42 5.69 -11.18
C PRO A 306 -12.12 6.45 -10.06
N GLY A 307 -11.67 6.23 -8.81
CA GLY A 307 -12.33 6.74 -7.61
C GLY A 307 -13.25 5.74 -6.92
N ASP A 308 -13.67 4.66 -7.59
CA ASP A 308 -14.42 3.57 -6.97
C ASP A 308 -13.46 2.56 -6.30
N LEU A 309 -13.96 1.85 -5.28
CA LEU A 309 -13.23 0.80 -4.56
C LEU A 309 -13.83 -0.58 -4.89
N ASN A 310 -12.99 -1.54 -5.33
CA ASN A 310 -13.49 -2.85 -5.82
C ASN A 310 -12.64 -4.06 -5.41
N PRO A 311 -12.97 -4.73 -4.35
CA PRO A 311 -13.07 -4.21 -2.98
C PRO A 311 -11.70 -3.69 -2.53
N PRO A 312 -11.61 -2.74 -1.62
CA PRO A 312 -10.34 -2.26 -1.11
C PRO A 312 -9.59 -3.40 -0.42
N HIS A 313 -8.27 -3.51 -0.61
CA HIS A 313 -7.52 -4.68 -0.14
C HIS A 313 -6.17 -4.33 0.51
N GLY A 314 -5.81 -3.10 0.55
CA GLY A 314 -4.66 -2.56 1.26
C GLY A 314 -4.63 -1.04 1.16
N LEU A 315 -4.10 -0.41 2.19
CA LEU A 315 -3.96 1.05 2.23
C LEU A 315 -2.58 1.46 2.75
N ALA A 316 -2.13 2.61 2.28
CA ALA A 316 -0.96 3.32 2.78
C ALA A 316 -1.27 4.80 2.89
N LEU A 317 -0.50 5.51 3.71
CA LEU A 317 -0.59 6.95 3.89
C LEU A 317 0.76 7.59 3.62
N ASP A 318 0.75 8.75 2.98
CA ASP A 318 1.94 9.58 2.84
C ASP A 318 2.01 10.67 3.92
N LYS A 319 3.04 11.49 3.83
CA LYS A 319 3.30 12.59 4.78
C LYS A 319 2.28 13.74 4.69
N ASN A 320 1.46 13.78 3.64
CA ASN A 320 0.36 14.73 3.47
C ASN A 320 -0.96 14.21 4.05
N ASP A 321 -0.97 13.00 4.62
CA ASP A 321 -2.15 12.22 4.98
C ASP A 321 -2.99 11.80 3.74
N ASP A 322 -2.42 11.85 2.52
CA ASP A 322 -3.08 11.30 1.35
C ASP A 322 -3.09 9.76 1.45
N VAL A 323 -4.17 9.16 0.99
CA VAL A 323 -4.45 7.74 1.16
C VAL A 323 -4.27 7.00 -0.16
N PHE A 324 -3.39 6.04 -0.19
CA PHE A 324 -3.27 5.10 -1.29
C PHE A 324 -4.10 3.87 -0.97
N VAL A 325 -4.93 3.45 -1.90
CA VAL A 325 -5.77 2.26 -1.75
C VAL A 325 -5.63 1.42 -3.01
N ASN A 326 -5.30 0.15 -2.88
CA ASN A 326 -5.50 -0.78 -3.98
C ASN A 326 -6.82 -1.53 -3.83
N SER A 327 -7.33 -2.00 -4.94
CA SER A 327 -8.44 -2.94 -4.99
C SER A 327 -7.92 -4.31 -5.39
N PHE A 328 -8.59 -5.37 -4.95
CA PHE A 328 -8.17 -6.75 -5.26
C PHE A 328 -8.00 -7.01 -6.77
N TYR A 329 -8.78 -6.32 -7.60
CA TYR A 329 -8.75 -6.43 -9.06
C TYR A 329 -8.35 -5.14 -9.76
N GLY A 330 -7.68 -4.22 -9.08
CA GLY A 330 -7.31 -2.94 -9.67
C GLY A 330 -6.04 -2.34 -9.07
N PRO A 331 -5.38 -1.46 -9.83
CA PRO A 331 -4.17 -0.80 -9.39
C PRO A 331 -4.44 0.13 -8.20
N ALA A 332 -3.36 0.54 -7.55
CA ALA A 332 -3.44 1.53 -6.50
C ALA A 332 -4.03 2.85 -7.03
N GLN A 333 -4.81 3.50 -6.18
CA GLN A 333 -5.37 4.82 -6.41
C GLN A 333 -5.00 5.73 -5.24
N LYS A 334 -4.78 7.00 -5.51
CA LYS A 334 -4.48 8.02 -4.49
C LYS A 334 -5.71 8.89 -4.25
N PHE A 335 -5.98 9.15 -2.97
CA PHE A 335 -7.10 9.98 -2.49
C PHE A 335 -6.58 10.96 -1.45
N THR A 336 -7.29 12.05 -1.24
CA THR A 336 -7.10 12.85 -0.02
C THR A 336 -7.63 12.09 1.20
N ALA A 337 -7.25 12.51 2.40
CA ALA A 337 -7.73 11.89 3.64
C ALA A 337 -9.26 11.84 3.76
N ASP A 338 -9.98 12.77 3.16
CA ASP A 338 -11.45 12.85 3.13
C ASP A 338 -12.08 12.12 1.92
N GLY A 339 -11.26 11.39 1.12
CA GLY A 339 -11.72 10.50 0.08
C GLY A 339 -11.92 11.13 -1.29
N LYS A 340 -11.41 12.33 -1.54
CA LYS A 340 -11.42 12.89 -2.88
C LYS A 340 -10.39 12.17 -3.74
N PHE A 341 -10.82 11.59 -4.85
CA PHE A 341 -9.94 10.95 -5.83
C PHE A 341 -8.93 11.95 -6.41
N LEU A 342 -7.68 11.58 -6.41
CA LEU A 342 -6.58 12.36 -6.96
C LEU A 342 -6.01 11.73 -8.23
N LYS A 343 -5.71 10.41 -8.19
CA LYS A 343 -5.03 9.73 -9.28
C LYS A 343 -5.20 8.21 -9.18
N ALA A 344 -5.22 7.53 -10.33
CA ALA A 344 -4.98 6.09 -10.42
C ALA A 344 -3.55 5.84 -10.93
N PHE A 345 -2.91 4.81 -10.39
CA PHE A 345 -1.58 4.41 -10.82
C PHE A 345 -1.69 3.61 -12.12
N ALA A 346 -0.69 3.77 -12.98
CA ALA A 346 -0.56 2.90 -14.15
C ALA A 346 0.19 1.63 -13.76
N TYR A 347 -0.11 0.53 -14.45
CA TYR A 347 0.72 -0.67 -14.38
C TYR A 347 2.08 -0.40 -14.99
N ALA A 348 3.15 -0.85 -14.34
CA ALA A 348 4.49 -0.69 -14.88
C ALA A 348 4.77 -1.69 -16.01
N ASP A 349 4.40 -2.94 -15.82
CA ASP A 349 4.63 -4.04 -16.77
C ASP A 349 3.59 -5.15 -16.49
N PRO A 350 2.34 -5.01 -17.02
CA PRO A 350 1.32 -6.00 -16.75
C PRO A 350 1.76 -7.34 -17.37
N PRO A 351 1.84 -8.42 -16.58
CA PRO A 351 2.08 -9.74 -17.13
C PRO A 351 0.92 -10.14 -18.05
N ASP A 352 1.20 -11.02 -19.03
CA ASP A 352 0.19 -11.59 -19.91
C ASP A 352 -0.85 -12.38 -19.09
N GLY A 353 -1.91 -11.75 -18.64
CA GLY A 353 -3.02 -12.41 -17.96
C GLY A 353 -3.60 -11.63 -16.78
N PRO A 354 -4.60 -12.19 -16.10
CA PRO A 354 -5.21 -11.54 -14.96
C PRO A 354 -4.25 -11.47 -13.75
N ILE A 355 -4.30 -10.34 -13.07
CA ILE A 355 -3.45 -10.00 -11.94
C ILE A 355 -4.32 -9.86 -10.69
N ILE A 356 -3.78 -10.27 -9.54
CA ILE A 356 -4.32 -9.94 -8.21
C ILE A 356 -3.34 -9.00 -7.50
N TYR A 357 -3.89 -7.97 -6.89
CA TYR A 357 -3.18 -7.06 -5.99
C TYR A 357 -3.49 -7.46 -4.56
N HIS A 358 -2.48 -7.95 -3.83
CA HIS A 358 -2.71 -8.44 -2.48
C HIS A 358 -2.76 -7.32 -1.46
N THR A 359 -1.74 -6.50 -1.41
CA THR A 359 -1.67 -5.41 -0.45
C THR A 359 -0.74 -4.33 -0.93
N LEU A 360 -0.80 -3.19 -0.30
CA LEU A 360 0.20 -2.15 -0.43
C LEU A 360 0.62 -1.65 0.95
N ASN A 361 1.81 -1.10 1.01
CA ASN A 361 2.32 -0.37 2.16
C ASN A 361 3.14 0.82 1.67
N GLY A 362 3.22 1.87 2.46
CA GLY A 362 4.02 3.06 2.16
C GLY A 362 5.30 3.10 2.98
N ASP A 363 6.32 3.72 2.42
CA ASP A 363 7.50 4.11 3.17
C ASP A 363 7.35 5.55 3.71
N ARG A 364 8.32 5.99 4.50
CA ARG A 364 8.32 7.35 5.08
C ARG A 364 8.39 8.49 4.05
N TRP A 365 8.72 8.18 2.81
CA TRP A 365 8.85 9.13 1.73
C TRP A 365 7.57 9.29 0.91
N GLY A 366 6.56 8.44 1.18
CA GLY A 366 5.33 8.37 0.41
C GLY A 366 5.44 7.48 -0.82
N ASP A 367 6.53 6.73 -0.97
CA ASP A 367 6.62 5.68 -1.96
C ASP A 367 5.73 4.51 -1.53
N VAL A 368 5.12 3.85 -2.51
CA VAL A 368 4.17 2.77 -2.29
C VAL A 368 4.73 1.46 -2.84
N LEU A 369 4.75 0.44 -2.00
CA LEU A 369 5.11 -0.92 -2.38
C LEU A 369 3.85 -1.76 -2.49
N GLN A 370 3.59 -2.29 -3.68
CA GLN A 370 2.39 -3.07 -3.98
C GLN A 370 2.76 -4.52 -4.32
N VAL A 371 2.13 -5.48 -3.65
CA VAL A 371 2.30 -6.90 -3.94
C VAL A 371 1.42 -7.29 -5.12
N VAL A 372 2.04 -7.82 -6.17
CA VAL A 372 1.40 -8.19 -7.43
C VAL A 372 1.58 -9.67 -7.70
N GLU A 373 0.50 -10.40 -7.92
CA GLU A 373 0.51 -11.82 -8.27
C GLU A 373 -0.15 -12.06 -9.64
N ALA A 374 0.57 -12.68 -10.56
CA ALA A 374 0.00 -13.15 -11.82
C ALA A 374 -0.79 -14.45 -11.61
N LEU A 375 -2.07 -14.50 -12.03
CA LEU A 375 -2.94 -15.67 -11.86
C LEU A 375 -2.66 -16.81 -12.84
N LYS A 376 -1.99 -16.55 -13.95
CA LYS A 376 -1.52 -17.60 -14.86
C LYS A 376 -0.09 -17.94 -14.52
N PRO A 377 0.26 -19.23 -14.49
CA PRO A 377 1.65 -19.61 -14.34
C PRO A 377 2.46 -19.04 -15.52
N ASP A 378 3.10 -17.93 -15.30
CA ASP A 378 4.26 -17.53 -16.09
C ASP A 378 5.35 -18.59 -15.82
N PRO A 379 6.01 -19.13 -16.83
CA PRO A 379 7.17 -20.01 -16.62
C PRO A 379 8.29 -19.37 -15.79
N LYS A 380 8.23 -18.07 -15.57
CA LYS A 380 9.11 -17.34 -14.66
C LYS A 380 8.56 -17.24 -13.24
N ASN A 381 7.30 -17.62 -12.99
CA ASN A 381 6.63 -17.75 -11.68
C ASN A 381 7.14 -16.73 -10.64
N TYR A 382 6.91 -15.45 -10.83
CA TYR A 382 7.32 -14.49 -9.84
C TYR A 382 6.13 -13.75 -9.23
N ILE A 383 6.23 -13.58 -7.94
CA ILE A 383 5.49 -12.56 -7.23
C ILE A 383 6.40 -11.34 -7.25
N SER A 384 5.88 -10.25 -7.74
CA SER A 384 6.56 -8.98 -7.76
C SER A 384 6.04 -8.09 -6.64
N ILE A 385 6.94 -7.38 -6.00
CA ILE A 385 6.62 -6.25 -5.16
C ILE A 385 7.04 -5.04 -5.97
N GLU A 386 6.09 -4.29 -6.49
CA GLU A 386 6.35 -3.12 -7.32
C GLU A 386 6.42 -1.87 -6.44
N LYS A 387 7.46 -1.07 -6.62
CA LYS A 387 7.63 0.21 -5.94
C LYS A 387 7.26 1.36 -6.89
N TYR A 388 6.41 2.24 -6.40
CA TYR A 388 5.99 3.47 -7.06
C TYR A 388 6.29 4.66 -6.17
N ASN A 389 6.64 5.79 -6.75
CA ASN A 389 6.77 7.02 -5.97
C ASN A 389 5.40 7.62 -5.63
N ASP A 390 5.40 8.67 -4.80
CA ASP A 390 4.21 9.44 -4.39
C ASP A 390 3.35 9.93 -5.58
N ASN A 391 3.97 10.16 -6.74
CA ASN A 391 3.27 10.54 -7.96
C ASN A 391 2.73 9.34 -8.76
N GLY A 392 2.92 8.10 -8.29
CA GLY A 392 2.52 6.88 -8.97
C GLY A 392 3.37 6.53 -10.19
N ASP A 393 4.57 7.07 -10.28
CA ASP A 393 5.53 6.68 -11.30
C ASP A 393 6.32 5.46 -10.80
N PHE A 394 6.50 4.48 -11.67
CA PHE A 394 7.22 3.25 -11.34
C PHE A 394 8.70 3.55 -11.04
N VAL A 395 9.20 3.02 -9.95
CA VAL A 395 10.60 3.16 -9.52
C VAL A 395 11.38 1.88 -9.81
N THR A 396 10.95 0.77 -9.24
CA THR A 396 11.61 -0.53 -9.38
C THR A 396 10.70 -1.67 -8.93
N ASN A 397 11.18 -2.90 -9.03
CA ASN A 397 10.50 -4.06 -8.45
C ASN A 397 11.45 -4.94 -7.66
N LEU A 398 10.89 -5.60 -6.66
CA LEU A 398 11.54 -6.64 -5.88
C LEU A 398 10.95 -7.99 -6.30
N ARG A 399 11.80 -8.97 -6.57
CA ARG A 399 11.34 -10.31 -6.96
C ARG A 399 11.56 -11.31 -5.85
N MET A 400 10.49 -11.96 -5.43
CA MET A 400 10.58 -13.09 -4.51
C MET A 400 11.04 -14.33 -5.26
N SER A 401 12.08 -14.99 -4.77
CA SER A 401 12.87 -15.98 -5.51
C SER A 401 12.31 -17.40 -5.51
N THR A 402 11.02 -17.64 -5.16
CA THR A 402 10.53 -19.02 -5.04
C THR A 402 9.13 -19.22 -5.64
N PRO A 403 9.01 -20.19 -6.57
CA PRO A 403 7.80 -20.41 -7.37
C PRO A 403 6.60 -21.01 -6.60
N ASP A 404 6.77 -21.45 -5.36
CA ASP A 404 5.73 -22.08 -4.55
C ASP A 404 5.28 -21.25 -3.35
N ARG A 405 5.74 -20.00 -3.26
CA ARG A 405 5.43 -19.06 -2.18
C ARG A 405 4.54 -17.93 -2.69
N ARG A 406 3.57 -17.59 -1.90
CA ARG A 406 2.66 -16.47 -2.14
C ARG A 406 3.02 -15.32 -1.20
N ALA A 407 3.36 -14.14 -1.74
CA ALA A 407 3.49 -12.96 -0.90
C ALA A 407 2.10 -12.55 -0.41
N MET A 408 1.99 -12.34 0.88
CA MET A 408 0.73 -11.95 1.52
C MET A 408 0.72 -10.47 1.82
N TRP A 409 1.81 -9.95 2.40
CA TRP A 409 1.90 -8.57 2.87
C TRP A 409 3.33 -8.07 2.87
N VAL A 410 3.49 -6.75 2.86
CA VAL A 410 4.79 -6.11 3.01
C VAL A 410 4.76 -5.12 4.16
N ALA A 411 5.88 -4.97 4.85
CA ALA A 411 6.14 -3.88 5.77
C ALA A 411 7.48 -3.22 5.41
N VAL A 412 7.57 -1.91 5.56
CA VAL A 412 8.76 -1.14 5.24
C VAL A 412 9.25 -0.42 6.48
N ALA A 413 10.51 -0.65 6.83
CA ALA A 413 11.15 0.04 7.93
C ALA A 413 11.61 1.45 7.52
N ASN A 414 11.91 2.29 8.52
CA ASN A 414 12.36 3.67 8.29
C ASN A 414 13.70 3.77 7.54
N ASP A 415 14.51 2.72 7.55
CA ASP A 415 15.78 2.62 6.81
C ASP A 415 15.60 2.09 5.36
N GLY A 416 14.36 1.90 4.91
CA GLY A 416 14.03 1.36 3.59
C GLY A 416 14.09 -0.18 3.50
N THR A 417 14.38 -0.89 4.61
CA THR A 417 14.33 -2.36 4.63
C THR A 417 12.90 -2.85 4.39
N VAL A 418 12.72 -3.75 3.44
CA VAL A 418 11.43 -4.33 3.08
C VAL A 418 11.31 -5.74 3.65
N TYR A 419 10.26 -5.98 4.40
CA TYR A 419 9.89 -7.29 4.95
C TYR A 419 8.70 -7.83 4.17
N ALA A 420 8.92 -8.86 3.36
CA ALA A 420 7.89 -9.51 2.57
C ALA A 420 7.43 -10.79 3.26
N LEU A 421 6.24 -10.74 3.85
CA LEU A 421 5.57 -11.88 4.46
C LEU A 421 5.09 -12.84 3.36
N TYR A 422 5.36 -14.12 3.51
CA TYR A 422 4.91 -15.13 2.56
C TYR A 422 4.27 -16.35 3.22
N SER A 423 3.34 -16.94 2.48
CA SER A 423 2.80 -18.26 2.77
C SER A 423 3.13 -19.20 1.61
N GLY A 424 3.83 -20.27 1.88
CA GLY A 424 4.27 -21.25 0.88
C GLY A 424 3.66 -22.63 1.09
N LYS A 425 3.93 -23.54 0.16
CA LYS A 425 3.51 -24.95 0.27
C LYS A 425 4.28 -25.70 1.36
N THR A 426 5.54 -25.36 1.53
CA THR A 426 6.49 -26.06 2.41
C THR A 426 6.82 -25.28 3.68
N GLU A 427 6.78 -23.96 3.64
CA GLU A 427 7.08 -23.09 4.77
C GLU A 427 6.32 -21.77 4.69
N ASN A 428 6.19 -21.10 5.82
CA ASN A 428 5.73 -19.72 5.95
C ASN A 428 6.85 -18.88 6.57
N GLY A 429 6.94 -17.59 6.23
CA GLY A 429 7.99 -16.76 6.80
C GLY A 429 8.10 -15.38 6.17
N VAL A 430 9.28 -14.79 6.32
CA VAL A 430 9.58 -13.44 5.84
C VAL A 430 10.87 -13.45 5.02
N GLN A 431 10.83 -12.81 3.87
CA GLN A 431 12.01 -12.44 3.11
C GLN A 431 12.34 -10.97 3.37
N VAL A 432 13.60 -10.69 3.66
CA VAL A 432 14.08 -9.36 3.98
C VAL A 432 14.92 -8.84 2.83
N PHE A 433 14.54 -7.69 2.30
CA PHE A 433 15.23 -7.05 1.18
C PHE A 433 15.84 -5.73 1.62
N LYS A 434 17.05 -5.46 1.14
CA LYS A 434 17.70 -4.16 1.27
C LYS A 434 18.12 -3.67 -0.10
N GLU A 435 18.04 -2.38 -0.29
CA GLU A 435 18.62 -1.72 -1.46
C GLU A 435 20.15 -1.84 -1.46
N GLN A 436 20.72 -2.00 -2.66
CA GLN A 436 22.17 -2.23 -2.87
C GLN A 436 22.88 -1.01 -3.41
#